data_ba38f5453e07d729f32df20b5ee92a2d
#
_entry.id   ba38f5453e07d729f32df20b5ee92a2d
#
_cell.length_a   1.000
_cell.length_b   1.000
_cell.length_c   1.000
_cell.angle_alpha   90.00
_cell.angle_beta   90.00
_cell.angle_gamma   90.00
#
_symmetry.space_group_name_H-M   'P 1'
#
loop_
_entity.id
_entity.type
_entity.pdbx_description
1 polymer ?
#
loop_
_entity_poly.entity_id
_entity_poly.type
_entity_poly.pdbx_seq_one_letter_code
_entity_poly.pdbx_strand_id
1 'polypeptide(L)'
;MTCADLNPVPEAAAFRRRADQVMRLARMGCSHPTRLSFLRQLLRRMAVEGWRFDRPLWEVDQQGVGRAVYRAMGPDRTYSLVAFAHDLPDDQRSDRVIATALDATFALVDGEPTAADLSRLAANVPLQEAGRISGRELCLLRANRSVRLFDHVVGRLAAGQQPDAGMLAETGYLMRTTAVYGSGKFGAADRGQLAERPELRAPFQAELLSVWLARAFTADLVEHLAQAKGGARAVALEPALRRSLGMGNSTGLGMAPFLINHPVLLNNWMLAREEALARVRAQTGVDDDVFAGFQVALRDAQANAAVWQSAHPLQIEKLDSLRLALARVVGFVAEGWDRAAPHPWDDLWRWGEAQLPLE
;
A
#
# COMPACT_ATOMS: atom_id res chain seq x y z
N MET A 1 -19.19 14.68 -1.97
CA MET A 1 -18.22 15.74 -2.32
C MET A 1 -17.83 15.54 -3.76
N THR A 2 -18.30 16.41 -4.64
CA THR A 2 -18.01 16.39 -6.07
C THR A 2 -16.63 17.02 -6.33
N CYS A 3 -16.02 16.71 -7.48
CA CYS A 3 -14.70 17.26 -7.90
C CYS A 3 -14.66 18.81 -7.95
N ALA A 4 -15.82 19.48 -7.89
CA ALA A 4 -15.96 20.93 -7.82
C ALA A 4 -15.49 21.53 -6.48
N ASP A 5 -15.42 20.71 -5.41
CA ASP A 5 -14.99 21.18 -4.08
C ASP A 5 -13.47 21.26 -3.91
N LEU A 6 -12.70 21.01 -4.98
CA LEU A 6 -11.24 21.07 -4.96
C LEU A 6 -10.67 22.43 -5.40
N ASN A 7 -11.52 23.41 -5.66
CA ASN A 7 -11.02 24.78 -5.85
C ASN A 7 -10.29 25.22 -4.57
N PRO A 8 -9.06 25.73 -4.66
CA PRO A 8 -8.31 26.18 -3.50
C PRO A 8 -9.16 27.25 -2.80
N VAL A 9 -9.46 27.03 -1.52
CA VAL A 9 -10.04 28.07 -0.67
C VAL A 9 -8.99 29.17 -0.64
N PRO A 10 -9.30 30.41 -1.07
CA PRO A 10 -8.30 31.48 -1.19
C PRO A 10 -7.49 31.68 0.09
N GLU A 11 -8.14 31.53 1.25
CA GLU A 11 -7.52 31.61 2.57
C GLU A 11 -6.48 30.49 2.81
N ALA A 12 -6.75 29.26 2.37
CA ALA A 12 -5.84 28.13 2.56
C ALA A 12 -4.56 28.26 1.70
N ALA A 13 -4.61 29.01 0.60
CA ALA A 13 -3.44 29.19 -0.27
C ALA A 13 -2.25 29.84 0.46
N ALA A 14 -2.50 30.72 1.42
CA ALA A 14 -1.46 31.38 2.23
C ALA A 14 -0.70 30.39 3.13
N PHE A 15 -1.33 29.30 3.51
CA PHE A 15 -0.75 28.27 4.40
C PHE A 15 -0.08 27.13 3.62
N ARG A 16 -0.16 27.13 2.29
CA ARG A 16 0.46 26.06 1.47
C ARG A 16 1.95 26.27 1.37
N ARG A 17 2.71 25.23 1.73
CA ARG A 17 4.16 25.25 1.57
C ARG A 17 4.54 25.13 0.08
N ARG A 18 5.62 25.77 -0.30
CA ARG A 18 6.12 25.75 -1.68
C ARG A 18 6.69 24.37 -2.03
N ALA A 19 6.60 23.99 -3.30
CA ALA A 19 7.10 22.71 -3.80
C ALA A 19 8.60 22.52 -3.50
N ASP A 20 9.43 23.57 -3.60
CA ASP A 20 10.84 23.53 -3.29
C ASP A 20 11.15 23.25 -1.81
N GLN A 21 10.22 23.56 -0.90
CA GLN A 21 10.37 23.26 0.53
C GLN A 21 10.02 21.80 0.85
N VAL A 22 9.03 21.21 0.16
CA VAL A 22 8.51 19.88 0.48
C VAL A 22 9.07 18.76 -0.38
N MET A 23 9.60 19.09 -1.57
CA MET A 23 10.18 18.11 -2.50
C MET A 23 11.71 18.00 -2.39
N ARG A 24 12.28 18.27 -1.24
CA ARG A 24 13.71 18.09 -1.00
C ARG A 24 14.06 16.61 -0.94
N LEU A 25 15.11 16.19 -1.67
CA LEU A 25 15.61 14.81 -1.64
C LEU A 25 15.92 14.33 -0.22
N ALA A 26 16.48 15.19 0.62
CA ALA A 26 16.75 14.88 2.02
C ALA A 26 15.47 14.56 2.82
N ARG A 27 14.33 15.14 2.45
CA ARG A 27 13.02 14.89 3.09
C ARG A 27 12.23 13.75 2.44
N MET A 28 12.64 13.25 1.28
CA MET A 28 12.00 12.10 0.65
C MET A 28 12.16 10.83 1.49
N GLY A 29 13.22 10.73 2.29
CA GLY A 29 13.36 9.70 3.32
C GLY A 29 12.22 9.71 4.34
N CYS A 30 11.74 10.87 4.75
CA CYS A 30 10.62 11.03 5.69
C CYS A 30 9.27 10.62 5.09
N SER A 31 9.14 10.58 3.78
CA SER A 31 7.95 10.06 3.13
C SER A 31 7.93 8.53 3.00
N HIS A 32 9.02 7.84 3.33
CA HIS A 32 9.10 6.39 3.38
C HIS A 32 8.15 5.75 4.39
N PRO A 33 7.98 6.26 5.62
CA PRO A 33 6.93 5.81 6.52
C PRO A 33 5.54 5.98 5.94
N THR A 34 5.34 6.98 5.10
CA THR A 34 4.04 7.29 4.49
C THR A 34 3.59 6.18 3.53
N ARG A 35 4.50 5.51 2.84
CA ARG A 35 4.18 4.36 1.95
C ARG A 35 3.69 3.15 2.72
N LEU A 36 4.41 2.80 3.77
CA LEU A 36 3.99 1.76 4.69
C LEU A 36 2.72 2.17 5.43
N SER A 37 2.50 3.47 5.66
CA SER A 37 1.32 3.97 6.33
C SER A 37 0.08 3.94 5.44
N PHE A 38 0.15 4.17 4.12
CA PHE A 38 -1.01 4.05 3.22
C PHE A 38 -1.58 2.63 3.21
N LEU A 39 -0.75 1.62 3.04
CA LEU A 39 -1.20 0.23 3.12
C LEU A 39 -1.73 -0.12 4.52
N ARG A 40 -1.05 0.30 5.58
CA ARG A 40 -1.52 0.07 6.95
C ARG A 40 -2.82 0.79 7.25
N GLN A 41 -2.99 2.01 6.77
CA GLN A 41 -4.26 2.74 6.90
C GLN A 41 -5.39 2.03 6.17
N LEU A 42 -5.16 1.56 4.93
CA LEU A 42 -6.13 0.77 4.20
C LEU A 42 -6.52 -0.48 4.99
N LEU A 43 -5.55 -1.28 5.44
CA LEU A 43 -5.81 -2.53 6.15
C LEU A 43 -6.49 -2.31 7.52
N ARG A 44 -6.09 -1.27 8.25
CA ARG A 44 -6.73 -0.91 9.53
C ARG A 44 -8.18 -0.48 9.32
N ARG A 45 -8.43 0.37 8.33
CA ARG A 45 -9.78 0.78 7.96
C ARG A 45 -10.62 -0.44 7.59
N MET A 46 -10.12 -1.30 6.70
CA MET A 46 -10.82 -2.52 6.31
C MET A 46 -11.12 -3.42 7.52
N ALA A 47 -10.17 -3.55 8.46
CA ALA A 47 -10.40 -4.33 9.69
C ALA A 47 -11.49 -3.71 10.57
N VAL A 48 -11.50 -2.38 10.74
CA VAL A 48 -12.53 -1.66 11.52
C VAL A 48 -13.90 -1.76 10.83
N GLU A 49 -13.95 -1.68 9.51
CA GLU A 49 -15.17 -1.81 8.71
C GLU A 49 -15.65 -3.27 8.57
N GLY A 50 -14.93 -4.24 9.12
CA GLY A 50 -15.30 -5.65 9.11
C GLY A 50 -15.16 -6.34 7.75
N TRP A 51 -14.24 -5.86 6.92
CA TRP A 51 -13.95 -6.49 5.64
C TRP A 51 -13.48 -7.92 5.81
N ARG A 52 -13.94 -8.80 4.91
CA ARG A 52 -13.55 -10.21 4.86
C ARG A 52 -12.83 -10.50 3.56
N PHE A 53 -11.93 -11.46 3.61
CA PHE A 53 -11.12 -11.88 2.47
C PHE A 53 -11.27 -13.39 2.28
N ASP A 54 -11.51 -13.83 1.05
CA ASP A 54 -11.52 -15.24 0.69
C ASP A 54 -10.93 -15.50 -0.69
N ARG A 55 -10.84 -16.78 -1.06
CA ARG A 55 -10.36 -17.26 -2.35
C ARG A 55 -11.38 -18.21 -2.95
N PRO A 56 -12.40 -17.70 -3.67
CA PRO A 56 -13.45 -18.52 -4.22
C PRO A 56 -13.03 -19.40 -5.40
N LEU A 57 -11.92 -19.08 -6.07
CA LEU A 57 -11.42 -19.87 -7.19
C LEU A 57 -9.93 -20.12 -7.08
N TRP A 58 -9.54 -21.37 -7.30
CA TRP A 58 -8.13 -21.78 -7.46
C TRP A 58 -8.05 -22.87 -8.52
N GLU A 59 -7.63 -22.50 -9.71
CA GLU A 59 -7.42 -23.38 -10.87
C GLU A 59 -5.98 -23.25 -11.31
N VAL A 60 -5.06 -23.66 -10.44
CA VAL A 60 -3.61 -23.66 -10.69
C VAL A 60 -3.11 -25.10 -10.69
N ASP A 61 -2.41 -25.49 -11.73
CA ASP A 61 -1.86 -26.82 -11.89
C ASP A 61 -0.62 -27.07 -11.02
N GLN A 62 -0.08 -28.28 -11.07
CA GLN A 62 1.09 -28.69 -10.29
C GLN A 62 2.38 -27.94 -10.69
N GLN A 63 2.42 -27.34 -11.87
CA GLN A 63 3.50 -26.49 -12.38
C GLN A 63 3.35 -25.03 -11.95
N GLY A 64 2.22 -24.69 -11.31
CA GLY A 64 1.94 -23.35 -10.86
C GLY A 64 1.37 -22.43 -11.95
N VAL A 65 0.80 -23.02 -13.00
CA VAL A 65 0.17 -22.31 -14.12
C VAL A 65 -1.36 -22.35 -13.97
N GLY A 66 -2.01 -21.25 -14.26
CA GLY A 66 -3.46 -21.20 -14.19
C GLY A 66 -4.01 -19.88 -13.66
N ARG A 67 -5.16 -19.92 -13.00
CA ARG A 67 -5.84 -18.73 -12.51
C ARG A 67 -6.42 -18.90 -11.11
N ALA A 68 -6.59 -17.78 -10.43
CA ALA A 68 -7.26 -17.74 -9.13
C ALA A 68 -8.07 -16.44 -8.98
N VAL A 69 -9.05 -16.46 -8.08
CA VAL A 69 -9.80 -15.26 -7.69
C VAL A 69 -9.72 -15.07 -6.19
N TYR A 70 -9.37 -13.85 -5.79
CA TYR A 70 -9.37 -13.40 -4.40
C TYR A 70 -10.37 -12.29 -4.22
N ARG A 71 -11.24 -12.39 -3.21
CA ARG A 71 -12.25 -11.37 -2.93
C ARG A 71 -11.92 -10.59 -1.65
N ALA A 72 -12.23 -9.31 -1.71
CA ALA A 72 -12.30 -8.42 -0.57
C ALA A 72 -13.75 -7.95 -0.45
N MET A 73 -14.43 -8.40 0.58
CA MET A 73 -15.86 -8.16 0.82
C MET A 73 -15.99 -7.10 1.92
N GLY A 74 -16.33 -5.88 1.53
CA GLY A 74 -16.64 -4.78 2.42
C GLY A 74 -18.12 -4.73 2.80
N PRO A 75 -18.53 -3.75 3.61
CA PRO A 75 -19.92 -3.57 4.02
C PRO A 75 -20.88 -3.39 2.84
N ASP A 76 -20.51 -2.58 1.86
CA ASP A 76 -21.37 -2.16 0.77
C ASP A 76 -20.93 -2.72 -0.59
N ARG A 77 -19.67 -3.12 -0.73
CA ARG A 77 -19.07 -3.54 -2.00
C ARG A 77 -18.11 -4.70 -1.84
N THR A 78 -17.99 -5.46 -2.92
CA THR A 78 -17.00 -6.52 -3.10
C THR A 78 -16.03 -6.13 -4.21
N TYR A 79 -14.76 -6.43 -4.04
CA TYR A 79 -13.75 -6.33 -5.07
C TYR A 79 -13.09 -7.69 -5.26
N SER A 80 -12.77 -8.03 -6.50
CA SER A 80 -12.12 -9.30 -6.80
C SER A 80 -10.82 -9.08 -7.57
N LEU A 81 -9.75 -9.68 -7.10
CA LEU A 81 -8.51 -9.79 -7.85
C LEU A 81 -8.52 -11.10 -8.62
N VAL A 82 -8.53 -11.03 -9.93
CA VAL A 82 -8.32 -12.18 -10.82
C VAL A 82 -6.81 -12.26 -11.10
N ALA A 83 -6.22 -13.37 -10.73
CA ALA A 83 -4.79 -13.65 -10.91
C ALA A 83 -4.60 -14.70 -12.01
N PHE A 84 -3.61 -14.48 -12.87
CA PHE A 84 -3.14 -15.43 -13.88
C PHE A 84 -1.66 -15.71 -13.63
N ALA A 85 -1.30 -17.00 -13.50
CA ALA A 85 0.07 -17.47 -13.40
C ALA A 85 0.48 -18.12 -14.74
N HIS A 86 1.68 -17.80 -15.19
CA HIS A 86 2.16 -18.18 -16.51
C HIS A 86 3.33 -19.14 -16.40
N ASP A 87 3.47 -20.00 -17.40
CA ASP A 87 4.71 -20.76 -17.60
C ASP A 87 5.73 -19.87 -18.31
N LEU A 88 6.78 -19.58 -17.60
CA LEU A 88 7.87 -18.77 -18.11
C LEU A 88 9.18 -19.56 -18.02
N PRO A 89 9.88 -19.77 -19.14
CA PRO A 89 11.20 -20.39 -19.13
C PRO A 89 12.18 -19.65 -18.24
N ASP A 90 13.10 -20.37 -17.61
CA ASP A 90 14.03 -19.80 -16.62
C ASP A 90 14.93 -18.71 -17.21
N ASP A 91 15.32 -18.85 -18.46
CA ASP A 91 16.13 -17.87 -19.21
C ASP A 91 15.38 -16.55 -19.49
N GLN A 92 14.05 -16.56 -19.45
CA GLN A 92 13.21 -15.37 -19.60
C GLN A 92 12.82 -14.73 -18.28
N ARG A 93 13.07 -15.42 -17.15
CA ARG A 93 12.75 -14.89 -15.82
C ARG A 93 13.66 -13.74 -15.45
N SER A 94 13.06 -12.67 -14.98
CA SER A 94 13.76 -11.49 -14.51
C SER A 94 12.96 -10.82 -13.43
N ASP A 95 13.60 -10.41 -12.34
CA ASP A 95 13.00 -9.57 -11.33
C ASP A 95 13.04 -8.06 -11.69
N ARG A 96 13.36 -7.74 -12.95
CA ARG A 96 13.35 -6.36 -13.43
C ARG A 96 11.93 -5.77 -13.36
N VAL A 97 11.87 -4.50 -13.05
CA VAL A 97 10.61 -3.76 -12.98
C VAL A 97 9.95 -3.65 -14.37
N ILE A 98 10.74 -3.60 -15.43
CA ILE A 98 10.29 -3.61 -16.83
C ILE A 98 10.80 -4.91 -17.45
N ALA A 99 9.91 -5.87 -17.60
CA ALA A 99 10.18 -7.13 -18.28
C ALA A 99 9.19 -7.30 -19.44
N THR A 100 9.62 -8.00 -20.49
CA THR A 100 8.77 -8.35 -21.62
C THR A 100 7.96 -9.62 -21.32
N ALA A 101 8.48 -10.50 -20.47
CA ALA A 101 7.84 -11.72 -20.04
C ALA A 101 7.49 -11.62 -18.53
N LEU A 102 6.38 -12.19 -18.12
CA LEU A 102 5.76 -12.00 -16.81
C LEU A 102 5.41 -13.36 -16.20
N ASP A 103 5.73 -13.56 -14.92
CA ASP A 103 5.33 -14.76 -14.17
C ASP A 103 3.87 -14.73 -13.75
N ALA A 104 3.34 -13.55 -13.48
CA ALA A 104 1.94 -13.39 -13.10
C ALA A 104 1.39 -12.04 -13.54
N THR A 105 0.10 -12.04 -13.88
CA THR A 105 -0.67 -10.85 -14.23
C THR A 105 -1.99 -10.83 -13.48
N PHE A 106 -2.51 -9.64 -13.20
CA PHE A 106 -3.67 -9.50 -12.34
C PHE A 106 -4.61 -8.40 -12.83
N ALA A 107 -5.90 -8.56 -12.54
CA ALA A 107 -6.91 -7.53 -12.68
C ALA A 107 -7.72 -7.38 -11.39
N LEU A 108 -7.77 -6.19 -10.82
CA LEU A 108 -8.75 -5.85 -9.78
C LEU A 108 -10.05 -5.43 -10.45
N VAL A 109 -11.12 -6.11 -10.12
CA VAL A 109 -12.46 -5.92 -10.69
C VAL A 109 -13.43 -5.47 -9.59
N ASP A 110 -14.32 -4.55 -9.93
CA ASP A 110 -15.44 -4.16 -9.08
C ASP A 110 -16.51 -5.27 -9.09
N GLY A 111 -16.84 -5.82 -7.94
CA GLY A 111 -17.77 -6.91 -7.75
C GLY A 111 -17.15 -8.30 -7.98
N GLU A 112 -18.01 -9.28 -8.09
CA GLU A 112 -17.62 -10.67 -8.41
C GLU A 112 -17.55 -10.87 -9.92
N PRO A 113 -16.46 -11.46 -10.44
CA PRO A 113 -16.37 -11.76 -11.87
C PRO A 113 -17.30 -12.92 -12.25
N THR A 114 -18.05 -12.75 -13.31
CA THR A 114 -18.83 -13.82 -13.93
C THR A 114 -17.93 -14.75 -14.77
N ALA A 115 -18.43 -15.89 -15.21
CA ALA A 115 -17.70 -16.76 -16.13
C ALA A 115 -17.30 -16.04 -17.43
N ALA A 116 -18.17 -15.17 -17.95
CA ALA A 116 -17.89 -14.33 -19.11
C ALA A 116 -16.78 -13.30 -18.84
N ASP A 117 -16.78 -12.67 -17.64
CA ASP A 117 -15.69 -11.79 -17.22
C ASP A 117 -14.36 -12.54 -17.14
N LEU A 118 -14.34 -13.73 -16.54
CA LEU A 118 -13.14 -14.56 -16.44
C LEU A 118 -12.60 -14.94 -17.82
N SER A 119 -13.47 -15.31 -18.75
CA SER A 119 -13.06 -15.64 -20.12
C SER A 119 -12.49 -14.42 -20.85
N ARG A 120 -13.13 -13.28 -20.72
CA ARG A 120 -12.65 -12.02 -21.31
C ARG A 120 -11.31 -11.56 -20.70
N LEU A 121 -11.19 -11.64 -19.39
CA LEU A 121 -9.96 -11.30 -18.69
C LEU A 121 -8.82 -12.25 -19.07
N ALA A 122 -9.08 -13.55 -19.20
CA ALA A 122 -8.10 -14.53 -19.63
C ALA A 122 -7.58 -14.27 -21.05
N ALA A 123 -8.40 -13.73 -21.93
CA ALA A 123 -8.00 -13.37 -23.29
C ALA A 123 -7.16 -12.07 -23.34
N ASN A 124 -7.30 -11.17 -22.38
CA ASN A 124 -6.67 -9.83 -22.41
C ASN A 124 -5.54 -9.66 -21.40
N VAL A 125 -5.79 -9.99 -20.13
CA VAL A 125 -4.89 -9.60 -19.03
C VAL A 125 -3.52 -10.27 -19.11
N PRO A 126 -3.37 -11.57 -19.47
CA PRO A 126 -2.06 -12.17 -19.70
C PRO A 126 -1.21 -11.44 -20.75
N LEU A 127 -1.81 -10.99 -21.82
CA LEU A 127 -1.14 -10.27 -22.91
C LEU A 127 -0.92 -8.79 -22.55
N GLN A 128 -1.82 -8.22 -21.77
CA GLN A 128 -1.82 -6.82 -21.34
C GLN A 128 -1.72 -5.80 -22.49
N GLU A 129 -2.15 -6.18 -23.68
CA GLU A 129 -2.04 -5.32 -24.87
C GLU A 129 -3.13 -4.25 -24.91
N ALA A 130 -4.36 -4.65 -24.61
CA ALA A 130 -5.50 -3.73 -24.66
C ALA A 130 -5.65 -2.87 -23.40
N GLY A 131 -4.96 -3.21 -22.31
CA GLY A 131 -5.13 -2.53 -21.03
C GLY A 131 -6.51 -2.81 -20.40
N ARG A 132 -7.05 -1.87 -19.65
CA ARG A 132 -8.40 -1.97 -19.09
C ARG A 132 -9.44 -1.76 -20.18
N ILE A 133 -10.34 -2.72 -20.32
CA ILE A 133 -11.39 -2.69 -21.35
C ILE A 133 -12.73 -2.24 -20.78
N SER A 134 -12.97 -2.53 -19.49
CA SER A 134 -14.25 -2.27 -18.82
C SER A 134 -14.07 -1.27 -17.67
N GLY A 135 -15.07 -0.45 -17.41
CA GLY A 135 -15.14 0.43 -16.23
C GLY A 135 -15.15 -0.32 -14.89
N ARG A 136 -15.36 -1.64 -14.89
CA ARG A 136 -15.23 -2.51 -13.73
C ARG A 136 -13.80 -2.93 -13.45
N GLU A 137 -12.89 -2.81 -14.40
CA GLU A 137 -11.47 -3.11 -14.22
C GLU A 137 -10.78 -1.89 -13.59
N LEU A 138 -10.49 -2.00 -12.30
CA LEU A 138 -9.99 -0.87 -11.51
C LEU A 138 -8.48 -0.75 -11.52
N CYS A 139 -7.77 -1.88 -11.59
CA CYS A 139 -6.31 -1.89 -11.60
C CYS A 139 -5.80 -3.12 -12.33
N LEU A 140 -4.82 -2.96 -13.21
CA LEU A 140 -4.06 -4.06 -13.81
C LEU A 140 -2.66 -4.10 -13.21
N LEU A 141 -2.23 -5.31 -12.84
CA LEU A 141 -0.91 -5.55 -12.29
C LEU A 141 -0.19 -6.65 -13.05
N ARG A 142 1.12 -6.60 -12.96
CA ARG A 142 2.01 -7.66 -13.39
C ARG A 142 3.12 -7.84 -12.38
N ALA A 143 3.60 -9.07 -12.23
CA ALA A 143 4.67 -9.38 -11.30
C ALA A 143 5.58 -10.46 -11.84
N ASN A 144 6.85 -10.39 -11.43
CA ASN A 144 7.85 -11.43 -11.68
C ASN A 144 8.33 -12.01 -10.36
N ARG A 145 8.59 -13.32 -10.37
CA ARG A 145 9.17 -14.03 -9.23
C ARG A 145 10.52 -13.43 -8.88
N SER A 146 10.81 -13.36 -7.59
CA SER A 146 12.16 -13.06 -7.14
C SER A 146 13.10 -14.21 -7.54
N VAL A 147 14.09 -13.90 -8.38
CA VAL A 147 15.07 -14.88 -8.86
C VAL A 147 15.86 -15.50 -7.69
N ARG A 148 16.00 -14.79 -6.59
CA ARG A 148 16.76 -15.25 -5.41
C ARG A 148 15.90 -16.03 -4.42
N LEU A 149 14.67 -15.58 -4.19
CA LEU A 149 13.92 -16.01 -3.02
C LEU A 149 12.78 -16.99 -3.35
N PHE A 150 12.13 -16.86 -4.52
CA PHE A 150 10.91 -17.62 -4.80
C PHE A 150 11.17 -19.14 -4.77
N ASP A 151 12.12 -19.62 -5.57
CA ASP A 151 12.44 -21.05 -5.65
C ASP A 151 13.12 -21.58 -4.39
N HIS A 152 13.89 -20.74 -3.69
CA HIS A 152 14.41 -21.07 -2.38
C HIS A 152 13.27 -21.38 -1.38
N VAL A 153 12.26 -20.52 -1.31
CA VAL A 153 11.11 -20.72 -0.40
C VAL A 153 10.36 -21.99 -0.78
N VAL A 154 10.04 -22.17 -2.07
CA VAL A 154 9.40 -23.41 -2.55
C VAL A 154 10.21 -24.65 -2.16
N GLY A 155 11.51 -24.63 -2.39
CA GLY A 155 12.40 -25.76 -2.07
C GLY A 155 12.47 -26.08 -0.57
N ARG A 156 12.55 -25.05 0.28
CA ARG A 156 12.58 -25.23 1.74
C ARG A 156 11.25 -25.79 2.26
N LEU A 157 10.14 -25.22 1.86
CA LEU A 157 8.82 -25.72 2.25
C LEU A 157 8.58 -27.15 1.76
N ALA A 158 8.97 -27.48 0.54
CA ALA A 158 8.89 -28.85 0.00
C ALA A 158 9.73 -29.86 0.80
N ALA A 159 10.84 -29.41 1.40
CA ALA A 159 11.69 -30.23 2.25
C ALA A 159 11.22 -30.30 3.72
N GLY A 160 10.06 -29.70 4.06
CA GLY A 160 9.55 -29.67 5.44
C GLY A 160 10.22 -28.62 6.32
N GLN A 161 10.79 -27.58 5.76
CA GLN A 161 11.56 -26.56 6.47
C GLN A 161 11.06 -25.17 6.15
N GLN A 162 11.20 -24.24 7.10
CA GLN A 162 10.95 -22.84 6.85
C GLN A 162 12.10 -22.17 6.08
N PRO A 163 11.84 -21.09 5.33
CA PRO A 163 12.88 -20.36 4.63
C PRO A 163 13.96 -19.81 5.57
N ASP A 164 15.18 -19.65 5.04
CA ASP A 164 16.28 -19.09 5.80
C ASP A 164 16.07 -17.61 6.13
N ALA A 165 16.24 -17.25 7.40
CA ALA A 165 16.00 -15.91 7.90
C ALA A 165 16.95 -14.86 7.28
N GLY A 166 18.21 -15.24 6.98
CA GLY A 166 19.18 -14.35 6.35
C GLY A 166 18.75 -13.97 4.94
N MET A 167 18.34 -14.95 4.13
CA MET A 167 17.84 -14.70 2.77
C MET A 167 16.56 -13.88 2.77
N LEU A 168 15.68 -14.08 3.75
CA LEU A 168 14.47 -13.28 3.92
C LEU A 168 14.79 -11.83 4.24
N ALA A 169 15.79 -11.59 5.10
CA ALA A 169 16.21 -10.24 5.47
C ALA A 169 16.82 -9.47 4.28
N GLU A 170 17.52 -10.16 3.40
CA GLU A 170 18.15 -9.53 2.22
C GLU A 170 17.13 -9.15 1.13
N THR A 171 16.15 -10.00 0.87
CA THR A 171 15.25 -9.83 -0.28
C THR A 171 13.84 -9.44 0.11
N GLY A 172 13.25 -10.09 1.11
CA GLY A 172 11.96 -9.75 1.73
C GLY A 172 10.69 -9.88 0.87
N TYR A 173 10.80 -10.20 -0.42
CA TYR A 173 9.67 -10.36 -1.32
C TYR A 173 9.78 -11.60 -2.20
N LEU A 174 8.64 -12.26 -2.43
CA LEU A 174 8.55 -13.44 -3.30
C LEU A 174 8.32 -13.05 -4.77
N MET A 175 7.53 -12.01 -4.99
CA MET A 175 7.32 -11.42 -6.31
C MET A 175 7.47 -9.91 -6.25
N ARG A 176 8.00 -9.33 -7.33
CA ARG A 176 8.10 -7.89 -7.53
C ARG A 176 7.03 -7.45 -8.52
N THR A 177 6.17 -6.52 -8.09
CA THR A 177 5.13 -5.94 -8.95
C THR A 177 5.61 -4.69 -9.68
N THR A 178 5.11 -4.51 -10.89
CA THR A 178 5.27 -3.29 -11.69
C THR A 178 3.98 -2.47 -11.79
N ALA A 179 2.99 -2.81 -11.01
CA ALA A 179 1.63 -2.33 -11.13
C ALA A 179 1.39 -0.85 -10.93
N VAL A 180 2.28 -0.19 -10.27
CA VAL A 180 2.04 1.15 -9.75
C VAL A 180 2.29 2.23 -10.79
N TYR A 181 2.61 1.83 -12.01
CA TYR A 181 2.89 2.75 -13.11
C TYR A 181 1.60 3.08 -13.85
N GLY A 182 0.76 3.91 -13.23
CA GLY A 182 -0.49 4.35 -13.79
C GLY A 182 -0.34 5.30 -14.96
N SER A 183 -0.08 4.76 -16.12
CA SER A 183 -0.44 5.44 -17.35
C SER A 183 -1.53 4.62 -18.01
N GLY A 184 -2.73 5.13 -18.09
CA GLY A 184 -3.88 4.64 -18.87
C GLY A 184 -4.01 3.15 -19.20
N LYS A 185 -2.95 2.51 -19.64
CA LYS A 185 -2.95 1.10 -20.06
C LYS A 185 -2.75 0.14 -18.89
N PHE A 186 -1.84 0.45 -17.96
CA PHE A 186 -1.56 -0.33 -16.75
C PHE A 186 -1.73 0.56 -15.52
N GLY A 187 -1.99 -0.04 -14.37
CA GLY A 187 -2.21 0.67 -13.12
C GLY A 187 -3.69 0.91 -12.84
N ALA A 188 -3.99 1.89 -11.98
CA ALA A 188 -5.34 2.14 -11.54
C ALA A 188 -6.18 2.93 -12.57
N ALA A 189 -7.49 2.78 -12.44
CA ALA A 189 -8.47 3.60 -13.12
C ALA A 189 -8.30 5.08 -12.77
N ASP A 190 -8.79 5.96 -13.64
CA ASP A 190 -8.76 7.38 -13.39
C ASP A 190 -9.53 7.76 -12.12
N ARG A 191 -9.11 8.83 -11.48
CA ARG A 191 -9.72 9.30 -10.23
C ARG A 191 -11.23 9.52 -10.35
N GLY A 192 -11.72 9.95 -11.53
CA GLY A 192 -13.15 10.08 -11.80
C GLY A 192 -13.90 8.77 -11.68
N GLN A 193 -13.35 7.68 -12.19
CA GLN A 193 -13.94 6.34 -12.08
C GLN A 193 -13.89 5.80 -10.65
N LEU A 194 -12.85 6.14 -9.88
CA LEU A 194 -12.72 5.75 -8.47
C LEU A 194 -13.55 6.65 -7.53
N ALA A 195 -14.00 7.82 -7.98
CA ALA A 195 -14.80 8.75 -7.16
C ALA A 195 -16.13 8.15 -6.71
N GLU A 196 -16.71 7.25 -7.52
CA GLU A 196 -17.94 6.54 -7.19
C GLU A 196 -17.75 5.40 -6.18
N ARG A 197 -16.51 5.15 -5.76
CA ARG A 197 -16.09 4.10 -4.81
C ARG A 197 -15.39 4.74 -3.62
N PRO A 198 -16.16 5.19 -2.61
CA PRO A 198 -15.63 5.95 -1.47
C PRO A 198 -14.44 5.26 -0.78
N GLU A 199 -14.49 3.94 -0.70
CA GLU A 199 -13.47 3.09 -0.08
C GLU A 199 -12.15 3.02 -0.87
N LEU A 200 -12.15 3.36 -2.16
CA LEU A 200 -10.95 3.42 -3.00
C LEU A 200 -10.57 4.85 -3.44
N ARG A 201 -11.32 5.85 -3.01
CA ARG A 201 -11.13 7.25 -3.43
C ARG A 201 -9.83 7.89 -2.96
N ALA A 202 -9.31 7.46 -1.81
CA ALA A 202 -8.02 7.96 -1.34
C ALA A 202 -6.88 7.51 -2.28
N PRO A 203 -5.76 8.26 -2.34
CA PRO A 203 -4.65 7.94 -3.24
C PRO A 203 -4.15 6.50 -3.08
N PHE A 204 -3.90 5.83 -4.19
CA PHE A 204 -3.32 4.48 -4.28
C PHE A 204 -4.14 3.35 -3.63
N GLN A 205 -5.39 3.56 -3.25
CA GLN A 205 -6.14 2.53 -2.53
C GLN A 205 -6.45 1.32 -3.41
N ALA A 206 -6.80 1.51 -4.67
CA ALA A 206 -7.04 0.41 -5.60
C ALA A 206 -5.75 -0.41 -5.86
N GLU A 207 -4.62 0.29 -6.06
CA GLU A 207 -3.32 -0.36 -6.26
C GLU A 207 -2.88 -1.11 -5.00
N LEU A 208 -3.05 -0.52 -3.82
CA LEU A 208 -2.68 -1.14 -2.55
C LEU A 208 -3.55 -2.37 -2.23
N LEU A 209 -4.85 -2.30 -2.51
CA LEU A 209 -5.73 -3.46 -2.38
C LEU A 209 -5.31 -4.56 -3.35
N SER A 210 -5.04 -4.21 -4.61
CA SER A 210 -4.57 -5.15 -5.61
C SER A 210 -3.28 -5.84 -5.19
N VAL A 211 -2.30 -5.08 -4.71
CA VAL A 211 -1.01 -5.62 -4.24
C VAL A 211 -1.20 -6.49 -3.00
N TRP A 212 -2.10 -6.12 -2.09
CA TRP A 212 -2.42 -6.93 -0.92
C TRP A 212 -2.98 -8.30 -1.29
N LEU A 213 -3.93 -8.33 -2.23
CA LEU A 213 -4.50 -9.58 -2.73
C LEU A 213 -3.50 -10.38 -3.59
N ALA A 214 -2.69 -9.73 -4.42
CA ALA A 214 -1.62 -10.38 -5.18
C ALA A 214 -0.56 -11.00 -4.26
N ARG A 215 -0.28 -10.38 -3.12
CA ARG A 215 0.57 -10.95 -2.07
C ARG A 215 -0.01 -12.25 -1.51
N ALA A 216 -1.32 -12.29 -1.25
CA ALA A 216 -2.00 -13.51 -0.81
C ALA A 216 -1.85 -14.62 -1.86
N PHE A 217 -2.10 -14.30 -3.14
CA PHE A 217 -1.88 -15.21 -4.26
C PHE A 217 -0.44 -15.74 -4.29
N THR A 218 0.56 -14.86 -4.14
CA THR A 218 1.97 -15.27 -4.18
C THR A 218 2.33 -16.23 -3.05
N ALA A 219 1.83 -16.00 -1.85
CA ALA A 219 2.05 -16.89 -0.71
C ALA A 219 1.35 -18.24 -0.92
N ASP A 220 0.13 -18.25 -1.44
CA ASP A 220 -0.58 -19.49 -1.77
C ASP A 220 0.13 -20.26 -2.91
N LEU A 221 0.69 -19.54 -3.88
CA LEU A 221 1.41 -20.17 -5.00
C LEU A 221 2.68 -20.89 -4.54
N VAL A 222 3.48 -20.29 -3.67
CA VAL A 222 4.69 -20.97 -3.16
C VAL A 222 4.34 -22.18 -2.31
N GLU A 223 3.29 -22.13 -1.50
CA GLU A 223 2.80 -23.27 -0.72
C GLU A 223 2.26 -24.39 -1.64
N HIS A 224 1.51 -24.01 -2.66
CA HIS A 224 0.99 -24.95 -3.68
C HIS A 224 2.11 -25.69 -4.41
N LEU A 225 3.12 -24.95 -4.91
CA LEU A 225 4.28 -25.54 -5.57
C LEU A 225 5.11 -26.39 -4.63
N ALA A 226 5.26 -25.97 -3.37
CA ALA A 226 5.95 -26.75 -2.36
C ALA A 226 5.23 -28.08 -2.09
N GLN A 227 3.90 -28.03 -2.00
CA GLN A 227 3.07 -29.22 -1.82
C GLN A 227 3.17 -30.16 -3.03
N ALA A 228 3.12 -29.64 -4.26
CA ALA A 228 3.28 -30.40 -5.48
C ALA A 228 4.67 -31.09 -5.55
N LYS A 229 5.72 -30.41 -5.10
CA LYS A 229 7.10 -30.92 -5.11
C LYS A 229 7.43 -31.86 -3.96
N GLY A 230 6.94 -31.56 -2.74
CA GLY A 230 7.33 -32.25 -1.50
C GLY A 230 6.31 -33.29 -1.03
N GLY A 231 5.08 -33.26 -1.55
CA GLY A 231 3.99 -34.13 -1.11
C GLY A 231 3.74 -34.02 0.40
N ALA A 232 3.64 -35.15 1.07
CA ALA A 232 3.39 -35.22 2.51
C ALA A 232 4.49 -34.58 3.39
N ARG A 233 5.67 -34.30 2.85
CA ARG A 233 6.76 -33.64 3.61
C ARG A 233 6.64 -32.12 3.59
N ALA A 234 5.90 -31.57 2.64
CA ALA A 234 5.77 -30.14 2.50
C ALA A 234 5.05 -29.51 3.69
N VAL A 235 5.53 -28.35 4.10
CA VAL A 235 4.93 -27.54 5.18
C VAL A 235 4.48 -26.19 4.64
N ALA A 236 3.48 -25.61 5.27
CA ALA A 236 3.05 -24.24 4.99
C ALA A 236 4.04 -23.21 5.57
N LEU A 237 4.02 -22.00 5.06
CA LEU A 237 4.72 -20.88 5.68
C LEU A 237 4.20 -20.61 7.09
N GLU A 238 5.11 -20.44 8.03
CA GLU A 238 4.73 -19.95 9.34
C GLU A 238 3.93 -18.64 9.25
N PRO A 239 2.87 -18.45 10.06
CA PRO A 239 2.01 -17.27 9.97
C PRO A 239 2.78 -15.94 10.10
N ALA A 240 3.86 -15.90 10.86
CA ALA A 240 4.70 -14.72 11.01
C ALA A 240 5.46 -14.42 9.72
N LEU A 241 6.06 -15.41 9.08
CA LEU A 241 6.75 -15.29 7.80
C LEU A 241 5.77 -14.94 6.67
N ARG A 242 4.63 -15.62 6.61
CA ARG A 242 3.58 -15.32 5.65
C ARG A 242 3.09 -13.86 5.75
N ARG A 243 3.07 -13.26 6.95
CA ARG A 243 2.75 -11.84 7.14
C ARG A 243 3.86 -10.90 6.69
N SER A 244 5.12 -11.28 6.80
CA SER A 244 6.27 -10.43 6.46
C SER A 244 6.74 -10.56 5.01
N LEU A 245 6.52 -11.73 4.40
CA LEU A 245 6.93 -12.06 3.04
C LEU A 245 6.00 -11.51 1.96
N GLY A 246 6.48 -11.51 0.76
CA GLY A 246 5.76 -11.21 -0.45
C GLY A 246 5.85 -9.76 -0.85
N MET A 247 4.80 -9.26 -1.49
CA MET A 247 4.80 -7.95 -2.13
C MET A 247 4.82 -6.77 -1.13
N GLY A 248 4.63 -7.02 0.15
CA GLY A 248 4.64 -5.98 1.19
C GLY A 248 5.92 -5.16 1.20
N ASN A 249 7.08 -5.80 1.22
CA ASN A 249 8.37 -5.10 1.15
C ASN A 249 8.62 -4.52 -0.24
N SER A 250 8.29 -5.27 -1.28
CA SER A 250 8.37 -4.80 -2.65
C SER A 250 7.50 -3.56 -2.88
N THR A 251 6.27 -3.56 -2.34
CA THR A 251 5.40 -2.39 -2.39
C THR A 251 6.01 -1.21 -1.62
N GLY A 252 6.54 -1.45 -0.45
CA GLY A 252 7.22 -0.44 0.33
C GLY A 252 8.44 0.14 -0.38
N LEU A 253 9.28 -0.68 -0.95
CA LEU A 253 10.47 -0.28 -1.70
C LEU A 253 10.12 0.20 -3.12
N GLY A 254 9.13 -0.42 -3.76
CA GLY A 254 8.72 -0.10 -5.12
C GLY A 254 8.07 1.27 -5.25
N MET A 255 7.30 1.70 -4.27
CA MET A 255 6.62 3.00 -4.36
C MET A 255 7.58 4.18 -4.32
N ALA A 256 8.74 4.11 -3.65
CA ALA A 256 9.70 5.19 -3.67
C ALA A 256 10.42 5.35 -5.02
N PRO A 257 11.01 4.29 -5.60
CA PRO A 257 11.53 4.38 -6.95
C PRO A 257 10.47 4.82 -7.96
N PHE A 258 9.22 4.35 -7.80
CA PHE A 258 8.09 4.76 -8.59
C PHE A 258 7.82 6.26 -8.49
N LEU A 259 7.67 6.80 -7.27
CA LEU A 259 7.43 8.22 -7.05
C LEU A 259 8.59 9.09 -7.56
N ILE A 260 9.83 8.60 -7.44
CA ILE A 260 11.02 9.27 -7.95
C ILE A 260 11.05 9.25 -9.49
N ASN A 261 10.70 8.13 -10.10
CA ASN A 261 10.71 7.96 -11.56
C ASN A 261 9.50 8.60 -12.25
N HIS A 262 8.47 8.98 -11.50
CA HIS A 262 7.26 9.62 -12.01
C HIS A 262 7.01 10.97 -11.33
N PRO A 263 7.77 12.00 -11.71
CA PRO A 263 7.73 13.30 -11.04
C PRO A 263 6.33 13.95 -11.07
N VAL A 264 5.53 13.68 -12.07
CA VAL A 264 4.15 14.20 -12.16
C VAL A 264 3.27 13.59 -11.05
N LEU A 265 3.34 12.28 -10.83
CA LEU A 265 2.58 11.63 -9.76
C LEU A 265 3.05 12.05 -8.38
N LEU A 266 4.37 12.13 -8.20
CA LEU A 266 4.96 12.64 -6.96
C LEU A 266 4.49 14.07 -6.70
N ASN A 267 4.57 14.93 -7.70
CA ASN A 267 4.10 16.31 -7.61
C ASN A 267 2.61 16.38 -7.25
N ASN A 268 1.75 15.62 -7.94
CA ASN A 268 0.32 15.61 -7.67
C ASN A 268 0.00 15.11 -6.25
N TRP A 269 0.70 14.08 -5.79
CA TRP A 269 0.55 13.58 -4.43
C TRP A 269 0.99 14.60 -3.38
N MET A 270 2.14 15.25 -3.60
CA MET A 270 2.64 16.31 -2.72
C MET A 270 1.70 17.51 -2.70
N LEU A 271 1.19 17.93 -3.86
CA LEU A 271 0.22 19.04 -3.95
C LEU A 271 -1.07 18.71 -3.20
N ALA A 272 -1.63 17.51 -3.36
CA ALA A 272 -2.83 17.09 -2.66
C ALA A 272 -2.63 17.06 -1.13
N ARG A 273 -1.47 16.59 -0.68
CA ARG A 273 -1.08 16.59 0.73
C ARG A 273 -0.95 18.02 1.27
N GLU A 274 -0.23 18.88 0.57
CA GLU A 274 -0.01 20.26 1.00
C GLU A 274 -1.32 21.06 0.99
N GLU A 275 -2.20 20.80 0.05
CA GLU A 275 -3.55 21.40 0.04
C GLU A 275 -4.38 20.95 1.24
N ALA A 276 -4.36 19.66 1.58
CA ALA A 276 -5.06 19.14 2.75
C ALA A 276 -4.52 19.75 4.06
N LEU A 277 -3.19 19.83 4.19
CA LEU A 277 -2.56 20.46 5.36
C LEU A 277 -2.87 21.96 5.45
N ALA A 278 -2.81 22.67 4.32
CA ALA A 278 -3.13 24.10 4.27
C ALA A 278 -4.56 24.39 4.71
N ARG A 279 -5.53 23.56 4.30
CA ARG A 279 -6.93 23.69 4.73
C ARG A 279 -7.11 23.50 6.24
N VAL A 280 -6.38 22.54 6.83
CA VAL A 280 -6.41 22.36 8.29
C VAL A 280 -5.79 23.57 9.00
N ARG A 281 -4.62 24.03 8.54
CA ARG A 281 -3.91 25.17 9.13
C ARG A 281 -4.67 26.49 9.00
N ALA A 282 -5.46 26.66 7.95
CA ALA A 282 -6.29 27.85 7.72
C ALA A 282 -7.57 27.87 8.56
N GLN A 283 -7.91 26.81 9.27
CA GLN A 283 -9.12 26.80 10.11
C GLN A 283 -9.02 27.83 11.24
N THR A 284 -10.13 28.55 11.45
CA THR A 284 -10.26 29.55 12.52
C THR A 284 -10.93 28.91 13.73
N GLY A 285 -10.19 28.81 14.80
CA GLY A 285 -10.69 28.20 16.05
C GLY A 285 -10.71 26.68 16.00
N VAL A 286 -10.94 26.06 17.13
CA VAL A 286 -11.11 24.61 17.30
C VAL A 286 -12.28 24.37 18.21
N ASP A 287 -13.38 23.80 17.69
CA ASP A 287 -14.52 23.43 18.50
C ASP A 287 -14.21 22.23 19.43
N ASP A 288 -15.09 22.05 20.44
CA ASP A 288 -14.86 21.07 21.50
C ASP A 288 -14.91 19.61 20.97
N ASP A 289 -15.73 19.31 19.98
CA ASP A 289 -15.85 17.97 19.40
C ASP A 289 -14.60 17.62 18.59
N VAL A 290 -14.11 18.57 17.78
CA VAL A 290 -12.83 18.40 17.03
C VAL A 290 -11.66 18.26 17.99
N PHE A 291 -11.64 19.07 19.06
CA PHE A 291 -10.61 18.98 20.09
C PHE A 291 -10.62 17.62 20.81
N ALA A 292 -11.81 17.15 21.22
CA ALA A 292 -11.95 15.84 21.84
C ALA A 292 -11.46 14.71 20.91
N GLY A 293 -11.82 14.76 19.63
CA GLY A 293 -11.35 13.83 18.62
C GLY A 293 -9.81 13.86 18.45
N PHE A 294 -9.22 15.05 18.44
CA PHE A 294 -7.77 15.23 18.37
C PHE A 294 -7.06 14.65 19.60
N GLN A 295 -7.60 14.88 20.80
CA GLN A 295 -7.06 14.28 22.03
C GLN A 295 -7.13 12.76 22.03
N VAL A 296 -8.22 12.17 21.50
CA VAL A 296 -8.31 10.70 21.32
C VAL A 296 -7.20 10.24 20.37
N ALA A 297 -7.04 10.89 19.22
CA ALA A 297 -6.01 10.53 18.25
C ALA A 297 -4.57 10.62 18.83
N LEU A 298 -4.30 11.63 19.68
CA LEU A 298 -3.01 11.75 20.36
C LEU A 298 -2.77 10.61 21.37
N ARG A 299 -3.79 10.27 22.18
CA ARG A 299 -3.68 9.13 23.11
C ARG A 299 -3.45 7.81 22.37
N ASP A 300 -4.18 7.59 21.29
CA ASP A 300 -4.03 6.40 20.46
C ASP A 300 -2.63 6.33 19.83
N ALA A 301 -2.11 7.46 19.35
CA ALA A 301 -0.75 7.55 18.81
C ALA A 301 0.29 7.21 19.87
N GLN A 302 0.15 7.72 21.10
CA GLN A 302 1.05 7.40 22.22
C GLN A 302 0.97 5.92 22.58
N ALA A 303 -0.24 5.36 22.74
CA ALA A 303 -0.43 3.96 23.06
C ALA A 303 0.17 3.04 21.98
N ASN A 304 -0.04 3.36 20.70
CA ASN A 304 0.55 2.61 19.60
C ASN A 304 2.09 2.71 19.60
N ALA A 305 2.65 3.91 19.79
CA ALA A 305 4.09 4.09 19.81
C ALA A 305 4.75 3.37 21.01
N ALA A 306 4.05 3.27 22.15
CA ALA A 306 4.54 2.59 23.34
C ALA A 306 4.74 1.08 23.13
N VAL A 307 3.84 0.43 22.37
CA VAL A 307 3.91 -1.01 22.10
C VAL A 307 4.76 -1.40 20.90
N TRP A 308 5.16 -0.44 20.07
CA TRP A 308 6.02 -0.72 18.94
C TRP A 308 7.43 -1.07 19.40
N GLN A 309 7.99 -2.11 18.79
CA GLN A 309 9.34 -2.59 19.08
C GLN A 309 10.11 -2.80 17.77
N SER A 310 11.41 -2.63 17.82
CA SER A 310 12.32 -2.94 16.74
C SER A 310 13.65 -3.44 17.31
N ALA A 311 14.31 -4.33 16.59
CA ALA A 311 15.68 -4.73 16.87
C ALA A 311 16.72 -3.93 16.10
N HIS A 312 16.29 -3.09 15.15
CA HIS A 312 17.19 -2.31 14.32
C HIS A 312 17.54 -0.97 15.00
N PRO A 313 18.85 -0.64 15.23
CA PRO A 313 19.27 0.53 15.99
C PRO A 313 18.65 1.86 15.52
N LEU A 314 18.66 2.12 14.21
CA LEU A 314 18.06 3.35 13.64
C LEU A 314 16.53 3.41 13.83
N GLN A 315 15.86 2.26 13.87
CA GLN A 315 14.41 2.24 14.12
C GLN A 315 14.10 2.46 15.61
N ILE A 316 14.95 1.98 16.50
CA ILE A 316 14.86 2.25 17.94
C ILE A 316 15.00 3.75 18.19
N GLU A 317 16.05 4.37 17.66
CA GLU A 317 16.27 5.81 17.78
C GLU A 317 15.08 6.64 17.25
N LYS A 318 14.53 6.27 16.08
CA LYS A 318 13.33 6.91 15.53
C LYS A 318 12.08 6.70 16.38
N LEU A 319 11.92 5.54 16.98
CA LEU A 319 10.81 5.27 17.89
C LEU A 319 10.90 6.11 19.17
N ASP A 320 12.10 6.22 19.73
CA ASP A 320 12.34 7.03 20.93
C ASP A 320 12.13 8.52 20.64
N SER A 321 12.61 9.00 19.49
CA SER A 321 12.34 10.37 19.02
C SER A 321 10.83 10.61 18.81
N LEU A 322 10.10 9.65 18.24
CA LEU A 322 8.65 9.74 18.09
C LEU A 322 7.91 9.79 19.44
N ARG A 323 8.29 8.94 20.36
CA ARG A 323 7.71 8.92 21.73
C ARG A 323 7.91 10.24 22.44
N LEU A 324 9.14 10.79 22.36
CA LEU A 324 9.46 12.09 22.92
C LEU A 324 8.66 13.21 22.25
N ALA A 325 8.58 13.21 20.92
CA ALA A 325 7.79 14.18 20.17
C ALA A 325 6.31 14.14 20.55
N LEU A 326 5.71 12.95 20.64
CA LEU A 326 4.31 12.79 21.07
C LEU A 326 4.08 13.30 22.50
N ALA A 327 5.00 13.02 23.41
CA ALA A 327 4.89 13.54 24.78
C ALA A 327 4.94 15.08 24.82
N ARG A 328 5.84 15.70 24.04
CA ARG A 328 5.93 17.15 23.91
C ARG A 328 4.66 17.78 23.31
N VAL A 329 4.09 17.17 22.25
CA VAL A 329 2.83 17.65 21.66
C VAL A 329 1.70 17.59 22.67
N VAL A 330 1.58 16.50 23.44
CA VAL A 330 0.55 16.37 24.48
C VAL A 330 0.71 17.44 25.56
N GLY A 331 1.93 17.69 26.03
CA GLY A 331 2.21 18.76 27.00
C GLY A 331 1.84 20.14 26.46
N PHE A 332 2.26 20.46 25.23
CA PHE A 332 1.92 21.75 24.61
C PHE A 332 0.40 21.92 24.42
N VAL A 333 -0.29 20.88 23.97
CA VAL A 333 -1.77 20.92 23.79
C VAL A 333 -2.49 21.11 25.12
N ALA A 334 -1.96 20.56 26.20
CA ALA A 334 -2.57 20.69 27.52
C ALA A 334 -2.34 22.08 28.18
N GLU A 335 -1.19 22.70 27.98
CA GLU A 335 -0.75 23.83 28.77
C GLU A 335 -0.50 25.11 27.96
N GLY A 336 -0.19 25.01 26.67
CA GLY A 336 0.29 26.14 25.88
C GLY A 336 -0.43 26.42 24.56
N TRP A 337 -1.33 25.55 24.13
CA TRP A 337 -2.04 25.72 22.85
C TRP A 337 -3.33 26.53 23.01
N ASP A 338 -3.34 27.72 22.41
CA ASP A 338 -4.55 28.58 22.38
C ASP A 338 -5.48 28.16 21.23
N ARG A 339 -6.57 27.47 21.58
CA ARG A 339 -7.61 27.03 20.64
C ARG A 339 -8.48 28.20 20.10
N ALA A 340 -8.45 29.34 20.74
CA ALA A 340 -9.19 30.52 20.32
C ALA A 340 -8.36 31.46 19.44
N ALA A 341 -7.10 31.15 19.20
CA ALA A 341 -6.25 31.87 18.28
C ALA A 341 -6.86 31.94 16.86
N PRO A 342 -6.52 32.96 16.07
CA PRO A 342 -7.04 33.06 14.70
C PRO A 342 -6.82 31.81 13.84
N HIS A 343 -5.67 31.16 14.00
CA HIS A 343 -5.31 29.92 13.28
C HIS A 343 -4.61 28.91 14.20
N PRO A 344 -5.34 28.28 15.12
CA PRO A 344 -4.73 27.47 16.19
C PRO A 344 -3.98 26.24 15.64
N TRP A 345 -4.44 25.66 14.53
CA TRP A 345 -3.74 24.54 13.89
C TRP A 345 -2.42 24.98 13.23
N ASP A 346 -2.34 26.22 12.74
CA ASP A 346 -1.09 26.77 12.22
C ASP A 346 -0.10 27.06 13.34
N ASP A 347 -0.60 27.54 14.48
CA ASP A 347 0.24 27.78 15.66
C ASP A 347 0.82 26.48 16.21
N LEU A 348 -0.01 25.42 16.30
CA LEU A 348 0.47 24.08 16.67
C LEU A 348 1.50 23.54 15.65
N TRP A 349 1.25 23.77 14.36
CA TRP A 349 2.19 23.35 13.32
C TRP A 349 3.54 24.07 13.45
N ARG A 350 3.54 25.39 13.57
CA ARG A 350 4.76 26.21 13.73
C ARG A 350 5.51 25.87 15.00
N TRP A 351 4.78 25.66 16.09
CA TRP A 351 5.40 25.18 17.32
C TRP A 351 6.09 23.81 17.09
N GLY A 352 5.43 22.89 16.42
CA GLY A 352 6.00 21.59 16.07
C GLY A 352 7.26 21.72 15.20
N GLU A 353 7.22 22.57 14.17
CA GLU A 353 8.40 22.83 13.32
C GLU A 353 9.59 23.42 14.09
N ALA A 354 9.33 24.21 15.11
CA ALA A 354 10.38 24.85 15.93
C ALA A 354 10.94 23.94 17.04
N GLN A 355 10.12 23.05 17.59
CA GLN A 355 10.43 22.31 18.80
C GLN A 355 10.70 20.82 18.61
N LEU A 356 10.26 20.24 17.49
CA LEU A 356 10.39 18.82 17.23
C LEU A 356 11.46 18.57 16.17
N PRO A 357 12.24 17.47 16.31
CA PRO A 357 13.19 17.09 15.26
C PRO A 357 12.40 16.77 14.00
N LEU A 358 12.64 17.56 12.96
CA LEU A 358 12.08 17.35 11.64
C LEU A 358 12.99 16.42 10.85
N GLU A 359 12.69 15.15 10.81
CA GLU A 359 13.19 14.24 9.79
C GLU A 359 12.10 13.74 8.86
#